data_e86dfb9c8fd1e3a84ffb49be9e17cd90
#
_entry.id   e86dfb9c8fd1e3a84ffb49be9e17cd90
#
_cell.length_a   1.000
_cell.length_b   1.000
_cell.length_c   1.000
_cell.angle_alpha   90.00
_cell.angle_beta   90.00
_cell.angle_gamma   90.00
#
_symmetry.space_group_name_H-M   'P 1'
#
loop_
_entity.id
_entity.type
_entity.pdbx_description
1 polymer ?
#
loop_
_entity_poly.entity_id
_entity_poly.type
_entity_poly.pdbx_seq_one_letter_code
_entity_poly.pdbx_strand_id
1 'polypeptide(L)'
;MVRFFQRNDGVIVEAEIHGLPRTENGFFAFHIHEGDTCIGEGFPNTGGHLNPGREVHPKHAGDLPPLLSDHGSAYMKVFTDRFYIEEIIGKTVIIHSDPDDFQTQPSGNAGMKIACGVIQRL
;
A
#
# COMPACT_ATOMS: atom_id res chain seq x y z
N MET A 1 0.47 -7.64 -9.25
CA MET A 1 -1.00 -7.56 -9.08
C MET A 1 -1.37 -7.56 -7.62
N VAL A 2 -2.30 -6.71 -7.23
CA VAL A 2 -2.82 -6.67 -5.86
C VAL A 2 -4.32 -6.95 -5.93
N ARG A 3 -4.80 -7.87 -5.12
CA ARG A 3 -6.21 -8.27 -5.08
C ARG A 3 -6.76 -8.14 -3.67
N PHE A 4 -8.02 -7.77 -3.57
CA PHE A 4 -8.73 -7.56 -2.30
C PHE A 4 -9.98 -8.42 -2.28
N PHE A 5 -10.15 -9.22 -1.24
CA PHE A 5 -11.28 -10.14 -1.11
C PHE A 5 -12.06 -9.80 0.16
N GLN A 6 -13.32 -9.42 0.01
CA GLN A 6 -14.18 -9.14 1.16
C GLN A 6 -14.53 -10.41 1.89
N ARG A 7 -14.38 -10.38 3.22
CA ARG A 7 -14.87 -11.41 4.12
C ARG A 7 -15.88 -10.78 5.09
N ASN A 8 -16.56 -11.61 5.89
CA ASN A 8 -17.51 -11.12 6.88
C ASN A 8 -16.86 -10.22 7.92
N ASP A 9 -15.61 -10.51 8.28
CA ASP A 9 -14.90 -9.88 9.38
C ASP A 9 -13.80 -8.92 8.93
N GLY A 10 -13.58 -8.77 7.63
CA GLY A 10 -12.55 -7.88 7.10
C GLY A 10 -12.20 -8.22 5.65
N VAL A 11 -10.99 -7.88 5.27
CA VAL A 11 -10.51 -8.00 3.89
C VAL A 11 -9.22 -8.80 3.86
N ILE A 12 -9.11 -9.74 2.93
CA ILE A 12 -7.83 -10.37 2.58
C ILE A 12 -7.19 -9.54 1.49
N VAL A 13 -5.95 -9.12 1.73
CA VAL A 13 -5.11 -8.44 0.74
C VAL A 13 -4.07 -9.43 0.24
N GLU A 14 -4.05 -9.64 -1.07
CA GLU A 14 -3.05 -10.52 -1.71
C GLU A 14 -2.25 -9.69 -2.70
N ALA A 15 -0.93 -9.65 -2.51
CA ALA A 15 -0.03 -8.92 -3.38
C ALA A 15 0.97 -9.88 -4.00
N GLU A 16 1.07 -9.86 -5.33
CA GLU A 16 2.07 -10.58 -6.10
C GLU A 16 2.74 -9.57 -7.02
N ILE A 17 4.00 -9.22 -6.69
CA ILE A 17 4.71 -8.12 -7.32
C ILE A 17 6.01 -8.65 -7.93
N HIS A 18 6.32 -8.19 -9.14
CA HIS A 18 7.54 -8.55 -9.85
C HIS A 18 8.24 -7.28 -10.33
N GLY A 19 9.53 -7.40 -10.58
CA GLY A 19 10.30 -6.29 -11.11
C GLY A 19 10.65 -5.22 -10.10
N LEU A 20 10.65 -5.54 -8.81
CA LEU A 20 11.08 -4.60 -7.78
C LEU A 20 12.59 -4.35 -7.90
N PRO A 21 13.04 -3.12 -7.66
CA PRO A 21 14.46 -2.82 -7.72
C PRO A 21 15.24 -3.53 -6.60
N ARG A 22 16.52 -3.74 -6.82
CA ARG A 22 17.39 -4.29 -5.81
C ARG A 22 17.66 -3.23 -4.75
N THR A 23 17.50 -3.60 -3.48
CA THR A 23 17.77 -2.73 -2.34
C THR A 23 18.60 -3.47 -1.30
N GLU A 24 19.08 -2.74 -0.30
CA GLU A 24 19.94 -3.30 0.72
C GLU A 24 19.25 -4.38 1.55
N ASN A 25 17.99 -4.16 1.95
CA ASN A 25 17.28 -5.10 2.82
C ASN A 25 16.08 -5.79 2.18
N GLY A 26 15.64 -5.38 1.00
CA GLY A 26 14.52 -6.01 0.28
C GLY A 26 13.14 -5.66 0.77
N PHE A 27 13.00 -4.75 1.74
CA PHE A 27 11.69 -4.35 2.23
C PHE A 27 11.22 -3.07 1.55
N PHE A 28 9.94 -3.04 1.17
CA PHE A 28 9.30 -1.90 0.50
C PHE A 28 8.01 -1.56 1.23
N ALA A 29 7.89 -0.32 1.68
CA ALA A 29 6.65 0.14 2.31
C ALA A 29 5.48 0.04 1.33
N PHE A 30 4.31 -0.30 1.83
CA PHE A 30 3.16 -0.66 1.02
C PHE A 30 1.89 -0.11 1.68
N HIS A 31 1.24 0.83 0.98
CA HIS A 31 0.11 1.54 1.57
C HIS A 31 -1.00 1.78 0.56
N ILE A 32 -2.23 1.93 1.06
CA ILE A 32 -3.33 2.47 0.27
C ILE A 32 -3.39 3.98 0.52
N HIS A 33 -3.44 4.76 -0.55
CA HIS A 33 -3.51 6.21 -0.52
C HIS A 33 -4.92 6.69 -0.89
N GLU A 34 -5.24 7.92 -0.52
CA GLU A 34 -6.58 8.49 -0.70
C GLU A 34 -6.88 8.90 -2.14
N GLY A 35 -5.86 9.22 -2.93
CA GLY A 35 -6.04 9.71 -4.28
C GLY A 35 -6.58 8.64 -5.22
N ASP A 36 -7.12 9.09 -6.36
CA ASP A 36 -7.85 8.24 -7.30
C ASP A 36 -7.14 8.04 -8.64
N THR A 37 -5.93 8.57 -8.80
CA THR A 37 -5.21 8.49 -10.07
C THR A 37 -3.72 8.30 -9.87
N CYS A 38 -3.13 7.50 -10.76
CA CYS A 38 -1.68 7.30 -10.82
C CYS A 38 -1.01 8.23 -11.83
N ILE A 39 -1.74 9.18 -12.42
CA ILE A 39 -1.22 10.06 -13.47
C ILE A 39 -0.14 10.98 -12.92
N GLY A 40 0.93 11.15 -13.69
CA GLY A 40 2.03 12.05 -13.37
C GLY A 40 3.26 11.33 -12.84
N GLU A 41 4.43 11.91 -13.11
CA GLU A 41 5.69 11.37 -12.66
C GLU A 41 5.78 11.41 -11.14
N GLY A 42 6.16 10.29 -10.51
CA GLY A 42 6.22 10.18 -9.06
C GLY A 42 4.85 10.10 -8.39
N PHE A 43 3.79 9.95 -9.17
CA PHE A 43 2.42 9.75 -8.66
C PHE A 43 1.98 10.88 -7.71
N PRO A 44 2.02 12.15 -8.16
CA PRO A 44 1.82 13.29 -7.26
C PRO A 44 0.37 13.44 -6.76
N ASN A 45 -0.58 12.78 -7.42
CA ASN A 45 -2.01 12.97 -7.13
C ASN A 45 -2.60 11.85 -6.27
N THR A 46 -1.77 11.00 -5.67
CA THR A 46 -2.25 9.92 -4.81
C THR A 46 -2.51 10.36 -3.37
N GLY A 47 -2.04 11.54 -2.98
CA GLY A 47 -2.29 12.09 -1.66
C GLY A 47 -1.61 11.32 -0.54
N GLY A 48 -2.16 11.44 0.66
CA GLY A 48 -1.66 10.73 1.84
C GLY A 48 -2.27 9.34 1.97
N HIS A 49 -1.90 8.65 3.04
CA HIS A 49 -2.45 7.33 3.35
C HIS A 49 -3.95 7.42 3.61
N LEU A 50 -4.67 6.37 3.20
CA LEU A 50 -6.10 6.27 3.50
C LEU A 50 -6.28 6.28 5.01
N ASN A 51 -7.00 7.29 5.53
CA ASN A 51 -7.08 7.54 6.97
C ASN A 51 -8.41 8.12 7.40
N PRO A 52 -9.53 7.40 7.19
CA PRO A 52 -10.84 7.92 7.60
C PRO A 52 -10.98 8.04 9.11
N GLY A 53 -10.23 7.25 9.88
CA GLY A 53 -10.27 7.27 11.34
C GLY A 53 -9.42 8.37 11.98
N ARG A 54 -8.70 9.16 11.20
CA ARG A 54 -7.82 10.22 11.69
C ARG A 54 -6.78 9.72 12.70
N GLU A 55 -6.19 8.58 12.39
CA GLU A 55 -5.11 7.99 13.18
C GLU A 55 -3.75 8.52 12.73
N VAL A 56 -2.72 8.23 13.51
CA VAL A 56 -1.33 8.48 13.11
C VAL A 56 -0.72 7.20 12.53
N HIS A 57 0.35 7.37 11.74
CA HIS A 57 1.09 6.22 11.21
C HIS A 57 1.70 5.40 12.38
N PRO A 58 1.62 4.09 12.42
CA PRO A 58 1.15 3.16 11.37
C PRO A 58 -0.28 2.63 11.59
N LYS A 59 -1.16 3.46 12.13
CA LYS A 59 -2.55 3.06 12.44
C LYS A 59 -3.55 3.56 11.40
N HIS A 60 -3.09 4.17 10.30
CA HIS A 60 -3.98 4.52 9.19
C HIS A 60 -4.64 3.26 8.63
N ALA A 61 -5.88 3.38 8.19
CA ALA A 61 -6.57 2.24 7.56
C ALA A 61 -5.77 1.66 6.39
N GLY A 62 -5.10 2.51 5.63
CA GLY A 62 -4.30 2.11 4.47
C GLY A 62 -2.89 1.60 4.79
N ASP A 63 -2.50 1.53 6.04
CA ASP A 63 -1.15 1.07 6.40
C ASP A 63 -1.11 -0.47 6.38
N LEU A 64 -0.50 -1.01 5.33
CA LEU A 64 -0.33 -2.45 5.14
C LEU A 64 1.08 -2.86 5.56
N PRO A 65 1.31 -4.15 5.84
CA PRO A 65 2.67 -4.63 6.08
C PRO A 65 3.56 -4.39 4.86
N PRO A 66 4.85 -4.16 5.06
CA PRO A 66 5.77 -3.97 3.94
C PRO A 66 5.90 -5.25 3.11
N LEU A 67 6.24 -5.07 1.85
CA LEU A 67 6.57 -6.18 0.96
C LEU A 67 8.01 -6.61 1.21
N LEU A 68 8.24 -7.92 1.24
CA LEU A 68 9.58 -8.48 1.27
C LEU A 68 9.90 -9.04 -0.11
N SER A 69 10.91 -8.47 -0.77
CA SER A 69 11.34 -8.90 -2.09
C SER A 69 12.47 -9.90 -1.99
N ASP A 70 12.38 -10.95 -2.79
CA ASP A 70 13.45 -11.90 -3.05
C ASP A 70 13.71 -11.92 -4.55
N HIS A 71 14.89 -11.47 -4.97
CA HIS A 71 15.26 -11.37 -6.40
C HIS A 71 14.25 -10.59 -7.24
N GLY A 72 13.69 -9.51 -6.67
CA GLY A 72 12.75 -8.61 -7.36
C GLY A 72 11.30 -9.06 -7.30
N SER A 73 11.00 -10.17 -6.66
CA SER A 73 9.63 -10.67 -6.54
C SER A 73 9.19 -10.69 -5.08
N ALA A 74 7.94 -10.31 -4.83
CA ALA A 74 7.35 -10.34 -3.50
C ALA A 74 5.96 -10.97 -3.56
N TYR A 75 5.63 -11.75 -2.56
CA TYR A 75 4.30 -12.29 -2.37
C TYR A 75 3.86 -12.10 -0.93
N MET A 76 2.67 -11.56 -0.75
CA MET A 76 2.10 -11.35 0.58
C MET A 76 0.62 -11.60 0.55
N LYS A 77 0.12 -12.26 1.58
CA LYS A 77 -1.32 -12.43 1.78
C LYS A 77 -1.61 -12.12 3.24
N VAL A 78 -2.44 -11.13 3.50
CA VAL A 78 -2.69 -10.65 4.86
C VAL A 78 -4.16 -10.32 5.05
N PHE A 79 -4.65 -10.54 6.26
CA PHE A 79 -5.98 -10.11 6.68
C PHE A 79 -5.89 -8.74 7.36
N THR A 80 -6.87 -7.89 7.07
CA THR A 80 -7.04 -6.62 7.81
C THR A 80 -8.52 -6.33 8.01
N ASP A 81 -8.86 -5.78 9.14
CA ASP A 81 -10.21 -5.29 9.44
C ASP A 81 -10.28 -3.76 9.49
N ARG A 82 -9.24 -3.08 9.02
CA ARG A 82 -9.15 -1.62 9.07
C ARG A 82 -10.00 -0.93 8.02
N PHE A 83 -10.46 -1.64 6.98
CA PHE A 83 -11.33 -1.08 5.95
C PHE A 83 -12.23 -2.15 5.35
N TYR A 84 -13.29 -1.70 4.69
CA TYR A 84 -14.13 -2.53 3.82
C TYR A 84 -13.79 -2.23 2.37
N ILE A 85 -14.07 -3.17 1.46
CA ILE A 85 -13.76 -2.98 0.04
C ILE A 85 -14.40 -1.70 -0.51
N GLU A 86 -15.62 -1.38 -0.10
CA GLU A 86 -16.31 -0.17 -0.55
C GLU A 86 -15.55 1.11 -0.25
N GLU A 87 -14.73 1.09 0.80
CA GLU A 87 -13.94 2.27 1.19
C GLU A 87 -12.70 2.47 0.33
N ILE A 88 -12.22 1.42 -0.34
CA ILE A 88 -10.97 1.48 -1.09
C ILE A 88 -11.16 1.49 -2.61
N ILE A 89 -12.35 1.18 -3.12
CA ILE A 89 -12.64 1.25 -4.56
C ILE A 89 -12.39 2.68 -5.04
N GLY A 90 -11.63 2.81 -6.12
CA GLY A 90 -11.25 4.11 -6.67
C GLY A 90 -10.04 4.75 -6.00
N LYS A 91 -9.56 4.21 -4.91
CA LYS A 91 -8.34 4.68 -4.26
C LYS A 91 -7.11 4.08 -4.94
N THR A 92 -5.93 4.44 -4.49
CA THR A 92 -4.69 3.95 -5.08
C THR A 92 -3.90 3.11 -4.09
N VAL A 93 -3.23 2.07 -4.60
CA VAL A 93 -2.27 1.30 -3.84
C VAL A 93 -0.87 1.69 -4.31
N ILE A 94 0.04 1.91 -3.36
CA ILE A 94 1.37 2.46 -3.62
C ILE A 94 2.43 1.54 -3.03
N ILE A 95 3.49 1.30 -3.81
CA ILE A 95 4.73 0.71 -3.32
C ILE A 95 5.76 1.84 -3.24
N HIS A 96 6.44 1.94 -2.10
CA HIS A 96 7.46 2.95 -1.85
C HIS A 96 8.86 2.35 -1.97
N SER A 97 9.86 3.22 -2.15
CA SER A 97 11.24 2.79 -2.38
C SER A 97 11.94 2.24 -1.14
N ASP A 98 11.53 2.67 0.04
CA ASP A 98 12.22 2.37 1.30
C ASP A 98 11.33 1.54 2.24
N PRO A 99 11.92 0.88 3.24
CA PRO A 99 11.12 0.20 4.24
C PRO A 99 10.33 1.17 5.11
N ASP A 100 9.21 0.70 5.61
CA ASP A 100 8.40 1.43 6.58
C ASP A 100 9.08 1.29 7.95
N ASP A 101 9.34 2.41 8.64
CA ASP A 101 9.92 2.36 9.98
C ASP A 101 8.86 2.24 11.09
N PHE A 102 7.58 2.32 10.72
CA PHE A 102 6.42 2.18 11.61
C PHE A 102 6.31 3.28 12.67
N GLN A 103 7.04 4.36 12.53
CA GLN A 103 7.10 5.41 13.56
C GLN A 103 7.02 6.82 12.98
N THR A 104 7.79 7.12 11.94
CA THR A 104 7.90 8.48 11.41
C THR A 104 6.59 8.93 10.77
N GLN A 105 6.15 10.13 11.14
CA GLN A 105 4.95 10.70 10.55
C GLN A 105 5.29 11.49 9.28
N PRO A 106 4.43 11.50 8.29
CA PRO A 106 3.14 10.79 8.21
C PRO A 106 3.23 9.39 7.59
N SER A 107 4.36 8.97 7.06
CA SER A 107 4.42 7.81 6.16
C SER A 107 5.45 6.74 6.52
N GLY A 108 6.07 6.83 7.70
CA GLY A 108 7.06 5.83 8.10
C GLY A 108 8.40 6.00 7.39
N ASN A 109 8.71 7.19 6.89
CA ASN A 109 9.93 7.48 6.14
C ASN A 109 10.10 6.56 4.93
N ALA A 110 8.98 6.28 4.25
CA ALA A 110 8.92 5.25 3.20
C ALA A 110 9.60 5.64 1.90
N GLY A 111 9.98 6.89 1.73
CA GLY A 111 10.69 7.34 0.54
C GLY A 111 9.77 7.60 -0.65
N MET A 112 10.32 7.45 -1.85
CA MET A 112 9.62 7.75 -3.09
C MET A 112 8.53 6.72 -3.39
N LYS A 113 7.49 7.15 -4.08
CA LYS A 113 6.47 6.26 -4.65
C LYS A 113 7.03 5.68 -5.93
N ILE A 114 7.22 4.37 -6.00
CA ILE A 114 7.83 3.72 -7.17
C ILE A 114 6.84 2.92 -8.00
N ALA A 115 5.68 2.59 -7.46
CA ALA A 115 4.63 1.90 -8.21
C ALA A 115 3.26 2.31 -7.68
N CYS A 116 2.28 2.30 -8.56
CA CYS A 116 0.91 2.75 -8.27
C CYS A 116 -0.10 1.93 -9.06
N GLY A 117 -1.22 1.63 -8.44
CA GLY A 117 -2.37 1.02 -9.11
C GLY A 117 -3.66 1.60 -8.56
N VAL A 118 -4.64 1.81 -9.45
CA VAL A 118 -5.98 2.22 -9.03
C VAL A 118 -6.79 0.98 -8.70
N ILE A 119 -7.44 0.98 -7.56
CA ILE A 119 -8.25 -0.16 -7.10
C ILE A 119 -9.60 -0.11 -7.80
N GLN A 120 -9.92 -1.17 -8.52
CA GLN A 120 -11.14 -1.27 -9.32
C GLN A 120 -11.90 -2.54 -8.96
N ARG A 121 -13.21 -2.47 -9.09
CA ARG A 121 -14.05 -3.67 -8.98
C ARG A 121 -13.91 -4.48 -10.26
N LEU A 122 -13.79 -5.79 -10.11
CA LEU A 122 -13.75 -6.70 -11.25
C LEU A 122 -15.13 -6.91 -11.85
#